data_f1b5cde8ebb6353a696c4c05a0d5d93c
#
_entry.id   f1b5cde8ebb6353a696c4c05a0d5d93c
#
_cell.length_a   1.000
_cell.length_b   1.000
_cell.length_c   1.000
_cell.angle_alpha   90.00
_cell.angle_beta   90.00
_cell.angle_gamma   90.00
#
_symmetry.space_group_name_H-M   'P 1'
#
loop_
_entity.id
_entity.type
_entity.pdbx_description
1 polymer ?
#
loop_
_entity_poly.entity_id
_entity_poly.type
_entity_poly.pdbx_seq_one_letter_code
_entity_poly.pdbx_strand_id
1 'polypeptide(L)'
;MAVRTLLRSPAAVVWTLLGALAVGVVFAAGWQALAAVRRTVAQAGPGFLVGFGELLTVAVAVVVVAALVIVWYPFGAAIAYAVGRTEYGRDASVAATGSVVYDRRWSLYRWLKTRLAVGDLADRLLDEDDVAQNEVGLGCAPFVVPALVLDSATLPEAVGRANRVTPTGGRERVAVASLGLTAVLAVGTFGGGSAIDGTTWPLVAALAVGIFGFAVTAAVDSAWRASTYVDDDGDGEFYR
;
A
#
# COMPACT_ATOMS: atom_id res chain seq x y z
N MET A 1 14.52 -12.11 -5.41
CA MET A 1 15.43 -11.17 -4.77
C MET A 1 14.70 -10.41 -3.65
N ALA A 2 13.67 -9.65 -3.90
CA ALA A 2 12.94 -8.82 -2.94
C ALA A 2 12.47 -9.51 -1.63
N VAL A 3 11.95 -10.74 -1.70
CA VAL A 3 11.53 -11.50 -0.49
C VAL A 3 12.72 -11.79 0.42
N ARG A 4 13.85 -12.16 -0.15
CA ARG A 4 15.06 -12.45 0.62
C ARG A 4 15.60 -11.20 1.31
N THR A 5 15.55 -10.06 0.65
CA THR A 5 15.99 -8.78 1.23
C THR A 5 15.02 -8.31 2.32
N LEU A 6 13.71 -8.45 2.10
CA LEU A 6 12.70 -8.17 3.12
C LEU A 6 12.97 -8.96 4.40
N LEU A 7 13.24 -10.27 4.29
CA LEU A 7 13.53 -11.14 5.43
C LEU A 7 14.89 -10.86 6.10
N ARG A 8 15.83 -10.26 5.40
CA ARG A 8 17.12 -9.82 5.95
C ARG A 8 17.03 -8.54 6.77
N SER A 9 15.97 -7.76 6.60
CA SER A 9 15.74 -6.52 7.34
C SER A 9 14.71 -6.73 8.46
N PRO A 10 15.12 -6.91 9.73
CA PRO A 10 14.18 -7.09 10.83
C PRO A 10 13.19 -5.93 10.98
N ALA A 11 13.66 -4.70 10.74
CA ALA A 11 12.79 -3.52 10.77
C ALA A 11 11.68 -3.59 9.71
N ALA A 12 11.99 -4.06 8.49
CA ALA A 12 10.99 -4.22 7.43
C ALA A 12 9.92 -5.26 7.79
N VAL A 13 10.33 -6.37 8.43
CA VAL A 13 9.39 -7.40 8.92
C VAL A 13 8.45 -6.82 9.98
N VAL A 14 9.00 -6.08 10.96
CA VAL A 14 8.18 -5.43 12.00
C VAL A 14 7.19 -4.44 11.38
N TRP A 15 7.63 -3.60 10.43
CA TRP A 15 6.75 -2.66 9.75
C TRP A 15 5.68 -3.35 8.90
N THR A 16 5.99 -4.52 8.31
CA THR A 16 5.00 -5.34 7.59
C THR A 16 3.91 -5.84 8.54
N LEU A 17 4.29 -6.34 9.73
CA LEU A 17 3.34 -6.82 10.73
C LEU A 17 2.47 -5.69 11.30
N LEU A 18 3.08 -4.53 11.60
CA LEU A 18 2.34 -3.35 12.06
C LEU A 18 1.38 -2.84 10.99
N GLY A 19 1.81 -2.82 9.73
CA GLY A 19 0.95 -2.46 8.60
C GLY A 19 -0.21 -3.43 8.41
N ALA A 20 0.04 -4.75 8.51
CA ALA A 20 -1.01 -5.76 8.44
C ALA A 20 -2.04 -5.59 9.56
N LEU A 21 -1.59 -5.30 10.79
CA LEU A 21 -2.48 -5.03 11.92
C LEU A 21 -3.32 -3.77 11.67
N ALA A 22 -2.70 -2.66 11.24
CA ALA A 22 -3.39 -1.41 10.98
C ALA A 22 -4.44 -1.56 9.86
N VAL A 23 -4.09 -2.22 8.76
CA VAL A 23 -5.02 -2.55 7.67
C VAL A 23 -6.15 -3.45 8.17
N GLY A 24 -5.85 -4.44 9.01
CA GLY A 24 -6.85 -5.32 9.62
C GLY A 24 -7.88 -4.56 10.46
N VAL A 25 -7.43 -3.59 11.27
CA VAL A 25 -8.32 -2.74 12.08
C VAL A 25 -9.22 -1.88 11.18
N VAL A 26 -8.66 -1.22 10.16
CA VAL A 26 -9.44 -0.40 9.22
C VAL A 26 -10.43 -1.25 8.43
N PHE A 27 -10.01 -2.45 7.99
CA PHE A 27 -10.89 -3.38 7.31
C PHE A 27 -12.06 -3.82 8.22
N ALA A 28 -11.78 -4.18 9.46
CA ALA A 28 -12.82 -4.58 10.42
C ALA A 28 -13.83 -3.45 10.67
N ALA A 29 -13.34 -2.20 10.86
CA ALA A 29 -14.20 -1.03 11.00
C ALA A 29 -15.04 -0.77 9.73
N GLY A 30 -14.43 -0.86 8.56
CA GLY A 30 -15.10 -0.71 7.26
C GLY A 30 -16.17 -1.79 7.04
N TRP A 31 -15.89 -3.03 7.42
CA TRP A 31 -16.85 -4.13 7.37
C TRP A 31 -18.07 -3.85 8.24
N GLN A 32 -17.87 -3.36 9.47
CA GLN A 32 -18.96 -2.98 10.35
C GLN A 32 -19.81 -1.83 9.77
N ALA A 33 -19.17 -0.84 9.17
CA ALA A 33 -19.85 0.25 8.49
C ALA A 33 -20.71 -0.26 7.32
N LEU A 34 -20.15 -1.11 6.46
CA LEU A 34 -20.88 -1.74 5.36
C LEU A 34 -22.06 -2.59 5.84
N ALA A 35 -21.85 -3.38 6.90
CA ALA A 35 -22.90 -4.19 7.49
C ALA A 35 -24.02 -3.34 8.11
N ALA A 36 -23.68 -2.17 8.69
CA ALA A 36 -24.67 -1.23 9.22
C ALA A 36 -25.51 -0.62 8.09
N VAL A 37 -24.87 -0.14 7.01
CA VAL A 37 -25.55 0.40 5.83
C VAL A 37 -26.50 -0.63 5.24
N ARG A 38 -26.04 -1.87 5.02
CA ARG A 38 -26.89 -2.94 4.47
C ARG A 38 -28.08 -3.28 5.35
N ARG A 39 -27.91 -3.29 6.66
CA ARG A 39 -29.03 -3.49 7.61
C ARG A 39 -30.06 -2.37 7.52
N THR A 40 -29.61 -1.12 7.47
CA THR A 40 -30.49 0.05 7.33
C THR A 40 -31.28 0.01 6.01
N VAL A 41 -30.60 -0.32 4.91
CA VAL A 41 -31.22 -0.45 3.59
C VAL A 41 -32.26 -1.57 3.57
N ALA A 42 -31.97 -2.73 4.18
CA ALA A 42 -32.90 -3.87 4.27
C ALA A 42 -34.16 -3.53 5.10
N GLN A 43 -34.06 -2.62 6.05
CA GLN A 43 -35.19 -2.16 6.89
C GLN A 43 -36.04 -1.07 6.22
N ALA A 44 -35.53 -0.37 5.21
CA ALA A 44 -36.22 0.76 4.56
C ALA A 44 -37.36 0.35 3.60
N GLY A 45 -37.51 -0.94 3.33
CA GLY A 45 -38.56 -1.47 2.43
C GLY A 45 -38.28 -1.27 0.93
N PRO A 46 -39.10 -1.89 0.05
CA PRO A 46 -38.93 -1.81 -1.40
C PRO A 46 -39.33 -0.42 -1.92
N GLY A 47 -38.49 0.16 -2.77
CA GLY A 47 -38.77 1.45 -3.41
C GLY A 47 -37.51 2.18 -3.84
N PHE A 48 -37.63 3.49 -4.08
CA PHE A 48 -36.51 4.38 -4.45
C PHE A 48 -35.30 4.29 -3.49
N LEU A 49 -35.54 3.98 -2.21
CA LEU A 49 -34.52 3.78 -1.20
C LEU A 49 -33.60 2.59 -1.46
N VAL A 50 -34.01 1.57 -2.21
CA VAL A 50 -33.18 0.42 -2.55
C VAL A 50 -32.01 0.84 -3.47
N GLY A 51 -32.29 1.57 -4.54
CA GLY A 51 -31.24 2.07 -5.44
C GLY A 51 -30.28 3.04 -4.77
N PHE A 52 -30.80 3.94 -3.92
CA PHE A 52 -29.97 4.84 -3.14
C PHE A 52 -29.10 4.10 -2.11
N GLY A 53 -29.65 3.05 -1.48
CA GLY A 53 -28.93 2.21 -0.53
C GLY A 53 -27.78 1.43 -1.18
N GLU A 54 -27.94 0.96 -2.40
CA GLU A 54 -26.86 0.33 -3.17
C GLU A 54 -25.77 1.34 -3.51
N LEU A 55 -26.12 2.54 -3.96
CA LEU A 55 -25.18 3.65 -4.20
C LEU A 55 -24.39 4.00 -2.94
N LEU A 56 -25.07 4.09 -1.80
CA LEU A 56 -24.44 4.35 -0.50
C LEU A 56 -23.47 3.22 -0.11
N THR A 57 -23.85 1.97 -0.37
CA THR A 57 -22.99 0.80 -0.11
C THR A 57 -21.72 0.86 -0.95
N VAL A 58 -21.83 1.20 -2.23
CA VAL A 58 -20.68 1.39 -3.12
C VAL A 58 -19.81 2.55 -2.65
N ALA A 59 -20.41 3.68 -2.29
CA ALA A 59 -19.68 4.84 -1.78
C ALA A 59 -18.88 4.51 -0.52
N VAL A 60 -19.49 3.80 0.45
CA VAL A 60 -18.79 3.34 1.66
C VAL A 60 -17.69 2.36 1.32
N ALA A 61 -17.89 1.43 0.38
CA ALA A 61 -16.85 0.51 -0.06
C ALA A 61 -15.64 1.24 -0.66
N VAL A 62 -15.88 2.25 -1.50
CA VAL A 62 -14.81 3.10 -2.07
C VAL A 62 -14.04 3.84 -0.97
N VAL A 63 -14.75 4.42 0.01
CA VAL A 63 -14.10 5.08 1.15
C VAL A 63 -13.25 4.10 1.96
N VAL A 64 -13.73 2.88 2.19
CA VAL A 64 -12.96 1.84 2.90
C VAL A 64 -11.70 1.47 2.13
N VAL A 65 -11.80 1.26 0.80
CA VAL A 65 -10.63 0.96 -0.03
C VAL A 65 -9.63 2.11 -0.01
N ALA A 66 -10.09 3.36 -0.14
CA ALA A 66 -9.21 4.53 -0.03
C ALA A 66 -8.53 4.61 1.34
N ALA A 67 -9.26 4.36 2.43
CA ALA A 67 -8.71 4.33 3.77
C ALA A 67 -7.63 3.24 3.94
N LEU A 68 -7.82 2.05 3.37
CA LEU A 68 -6.83 0.97 3.39
C LEU A 68 -5.54 1.39 2.67
N VAL A 69 -5.64 2.05 1.51
CA VAL A 69 -4.48 2.56 0.77
C VAL A 69 -3.75 3.63 1.57
N ILE A 70 -4.49 4.60 2.13
CA ILE A 70 -3.91 5.70 2.93
C ILE A 70 -3.19 5.16 4.16
N VAL A 71 -3.80 4.20 4.87
CA VAL A 71 -3.22 3.60 6.07
C VAL A 71 -2.00 2.74 5.74
N TRP A 72 -2.02 1.98 4.64
CA TRP A 72 -0.86 1.18 4.22
C TRP A 72 0.34 2.04 3.82
N TYR A 73 0.11 3.21 3.26
CA TYR A 73 1.13 4.01 2.59
C TYR A 73 2.37 4.33 3.45
N PRO A 74 2.26 4.81 4.71
CA PRO A 74 3.42 5.06 5.56
C PRO A 74 4.19 3.77 5.92
N PHE A 75 3.51 2.63 6.03
CA PHE A 75 4.18 1.35 6.27
C PHE A 75 4.98 0.91 5.05
N GLY A 76 4.43 1.06 3.84
CA GLY A 76 5.16 0.80 2.60
C GLY A 76 6.41 1.68 2.46
N ALA A 77 6.33 2.96 2.82
CA ALA A 77 7.48 3.87 2.85
C ALA A 77 8.54 3.44 3.90
N ALA A 78 8.09 3.00 5.08
CA ALA A 78 8.98 2.48 6.13
C ALA A 78 9.71 1.20 5.68
N ILE A 79 8.99 0.29 5.03
CA ILE A 79 9.58 -0.94 4.47
C ILE A 79 10.60 -0.58 3.39
N ALA A 80 10.28 0.35 2.47
CA ALA A 80 11.20 0.79 1.43
C ALA A 80 12.48 1.39 2.01
N TYR A 81 12.38 2.22 3.05
CA TYR A 81 13.54 2.76 3.76
C TYR A 81 14.38 1.67 4.42
N ALA A 82 13.74 0.77 5.19
CA ALA A 82 14.45 -0.28 5.92
C ALA A 82 15.18 -1.24 4.97
N VAL A 83 14.55 -1.64 3.87
CA VAL A 83 15.13 -2.50 2.82
C VAL A 83 16.26 -1.77 2.11
N GLY A 84 16.05 -0.54 1.65
CA GLY A 84 17.09 0.22 0.95
C GLY A 84 18.33 0.44 1.80
N ARG A 85 18.16 0.73 3.11
CA ARG A 85 19.31 0.83 4.06
C ARG A 85 20.06 -0.49 4.17
N THR A 86 19.35 -1.61 4.20
CA THR A 86 19.97 -2.95 4.26
C THR A 86 20.76 -3.25 2.98
N GLU A 87 20.25 -2.86 1.81
CA GLU A 87 20.98 -2.99 0.52
C GLU A 87 22.24 -2.12 0.48
N TYR A 88 22.22 -0.93 1.07
CA TYR A 88 23.42 -0.11 1.25
C TYR A 88 24.37 -0.65 2.35
N GLY A 89 24.15 -1.87 2.87
CA GLY A 89 24.97 -2.46 3.93
C GLY A 89 24.87 -1.75 5.30
N ARG A 90 23.79 -1.03 5.54
CA ARG A 90 23.55 -0.27 6.77
C ARG A 90 22.33 -0.81 7.49
N ASP A 91 22.43 -1.05 8.79
CA ASP A 91 21.29 -1.45 9.60
C ASP A 91 20.29 -0.31 9.78
N ALA A 92 19.01 -0.64 9.71
CA ALA A 92 17.92 0.29 10.02
C ALA A 92 17.19 -0.22 11.27
N SER A 93 17.13 0.61 12.32
CA SER A 93 16.27 0.32 13.46
C SER A 93 14.81 0.70 13.15
N VAL A 94 13.85 0.06 13.82
CA VAL A 94 12.43 0.38 13.68
C VAL A 94 12.16 1.85 14.03
N ALA A 95 12.79 2.36 15.10
CA ALA A 95 12.62 3.74 15.53
C ALA A 95 13.18 4.75 14.52
N ALA A 96 14.40 4.51 13.99
CA ALA A 96 14.99 5.38 12.97
C ALA A 96 14.15 5.38 11.66
N THR A 97 13.62 4.22 11.28
CA THR A 97 12.72 4.11 10.13
C THR A 97 11.44 4.94 10.35
N GLY A 98 10.83 4.83 11.53
CA GLY A 98 9.63 5.59 11.88
C GLY A 98 9.87 7.11 11.90
N SER A 99 11.02 7.58 12.41
CA SER A 99 11.36 9.01 12.41
C SER A 99 11.48 9.56 11.00
N VAL A 100 12.16 8.85 10.09
CA VAL A 100 12.30 9.29 8.68
C VAL A 100 10.93 9.40 8.00
N VAL A 101 10.05 8.42 8.17
CA VAL A 101 8.70 8.47 7.60
C VAL A 101 7.89 9.63 8.19
N TYR A 102 8.01 9.86 9.50
CA TYR A 102 7.33 10.97 10.15
C TYR A 102 7.82 12.33 9.66
N ASP A 103 9.14 12.51 9.53
CA ASP A 103 9.74 13.76 9.05
C ASP A 103 9.33 14.07 7.61
N ARG A 104 9.11 13.00 6.81
CA ARG A 104 8.72 13.09 5.40
C ARG A 104 7.22 12.98 5.14
N ARG A 105 6.40 12.92 6.19
CA ARG A 105 4.95 12.67 6.09
C ARG A 105 4.22 13.60 5.11
N TRP A 106 4.59 14.88 5.07
CA TRP A 106 3.94 15.84 4.19
C TRP A 106 4.27 15.61 2.72
N SER A 107 5.52 15.33 2.40
CA SER A 107 5.94 15.01 1.02
C SER A 107 5.35 13.68 0.57
N LEU A 108 5.31 12.67 1.47
CA LEU A 108 4.65 11.39 1.22
C LEU A 108 3.15 11.57 0.98
N TYR A 109 2.47 12.39 1.80
CA TYR A 109 1.06 12.67 1.65
C TYR A 109 0.75 13.41 0.33
N ARG A 110 1.55 14.44 -0.02
CA ARG A 110 1.43 15.14 -1.31
C ARG A 110 1.57 14.18 -2.48
N TRP A 111 2.57 13.30 -2.46
CA TRP A 111 2.72 12.29 -3.48
C TRP A 111 1.55 11.30 -3.53
N LEU A 112 1.05 10.85 -2.38
CA LEU A 112 -0.13 9.98 -2.33
C LEU A 112 -1.35 10.66 -2.93
N LYS A 113 -1.59 11.94 -2.62
CA LYS A 113 -2.69 12.75 -3.16
C LYS A 113 -2.64 12.79 -4.68
N THR A 114 -1.45 13.03 -5.27
CA THR A 114 -1.29 13.04 -6.73
C THR A 114 -1.53 11.66 -7.39
N ARG A 115 -1.43 10.57 -6.62
CA ARG A 115 -1.63 9.19 -7.12
C ARG A 115 -3.06 8.68 -6.95
N LEU A 116 -3.84 9.26 -6.08
CA LEU A 116 -5.26 8.96 -5.97
C LEU A 116 -5.99 9.63 -7.13
N ALA A 117 -6.92 8.90 -7.79
CA ALA A 117 -7.70 9.43 -8.93
C ALA A 117 -8.49 10.71 -8.60
N VAL A 118 -8.60 11.04 -7.31
CA VAL A 118 -9.24 12.26 -6.78
C VAL A 118 -8.25 13.45 -6.75
N GLY A 119 -6.94 13.22 -6.95
CA GLY A 119 -5.91 14.26 -6.87
C GLY A 119 -6.21 15.43 -7.79
N ASP A 120 -6.41 15.18 -9.08
CA ASP A 120 -6.72 16.22 -10.09
C ASP A 120 -7.99 17.02 -9.75
N LEU A 121 -8.99 16.36 -9.16
CA LEU A 121 -10.23 17.02 -8.76
C LEU A 121 -10.00 17.88 -7.50
N ALA A 122 -9.22 17.38 -6.54
CA ALA A 122 -8.87 18.11 -5.32
C ALA A 122 -7.98 19.31 -5.64
N ASP A 123 -7.03 19.19 -6.56
CA ASP A 123 -6.11 20.26 -6.95
C ASP A 123 -6.85 21.40 -7.67
N ARG A 124 -7.81 21.09 -8.53
CA ARG A 124 -8.71 22.07 -9.15
C ARG A 124 -9.61 22.79 -8.16
N LEU A 125 -9.98 22.13 -7.06
CA LEU A 125 -10.83 22.71 -6.02
C LEU A 125 -10.05 23.53 -4.99
N LEU A 126 -8.78 23.20 -4.75
CA LEU A 126 -7.95 23.79 -3.71
C LEU A 126 -6.93 24.81 -4.25
N ASP A 127 -6.88 25.00 -5.57
CA ASP A 127 -5.95 25.94 -6.26
C ASP A 127 -4.50 25.79 -5.78
N GLU A 128 -4.08 24.54 -5.47
CA GLU A 128 -2.72 24.22 -5.08
C GLU A 128 -1.88 23.84 -6.31
N ASP A 129 -0.81 24.60 -6.56
CA ASP A 129 0.24 24.23 -7.52
C ASP A 129 0.98 22.99 -7.02
N ASP A 130 0.52 21.82 -7.41
CA ASP A 130 1.21 20.57 -7.12
C ASP A 130 2.18 20.19 -8.24
N VAL A 131 3.23 19.44 -7.85
CA VAL A 131 4.19 18.85 -8.79
C VAL A 131 3.42 18.09 -9.85
N ALA A 132 3.45 18.61 -11.08
CA ALA A 132 2.64 18.11 -12.16
C ALA A 132 2.91 16.61 -12.36
N GLN A 133 1.85 15.80 -12.36
CA GLN A 133 1.95 14.37 -12.64
C GLN A 133 2.65 14.10 -14.00
N ASN A 134 2.62 15.08 -14.89
CA ASN A 134 3.26 15.05 -16.20
C ASN A 134 4.79 15.03 -16.16
N GLU A 135 5.41 15.37 -15.02
CA GLU A 135 6.86 15.32 -14.86
C GLU A 135 7.38 13.91 -14.55
N VAL A 136 6.50 13.00 -14.16
CA VAL A 136 6.89 11.62 -13.81
C VAL A 136 6.60 10.69 -14.97
N GLY A 137 7.64 10.06 -15.51
CA GLY A 137 7.49 9.00 -16.52
C GLY A 137 6.63 7.85 -15.99
N LEU A 138 5.75 7.29 -16.85
CA LEU A 138 4.77 6.24 -16.48
C LEU A 138 5.42 5.03 -15.77
N GLY A 139 6.67 4.68 -16.09
CA GLY A 139 7.40 3.57 -15.45
C GLY A 139 8.11 3.95 -14.14
N CYS A 140 8.37 5.24 -13.90
CA CYS A 140 9.25 5.72 -12.83
C CYS A 140 8.50 6.08 -11.53
N ALA A 141 7.21 6.34 -11.63
CA ALA A 141 6.36 6.70 -10.50
C ALA A 141 6.45 5.75 -9.26
N PRO A 142 6.67 4.43 -9.40
CA PRO A 142 6.87 3.54 -8.25
C PRO A 142 8.12 3.85 -7.42
N PHE A 143 9.13 4.51 -7.99
CA PHE A 143 10.42 4.76 -7.36
C PHE A 143 10.50 6.10 -6.62
N VAL A 144 9.47 6.95 -6.73
CA VAL A 144 9.42 8.25 -6.02
C VAL A 144 9.44 8.05 -4.49
N VAL A 145 8.74 7.04 -3.97
CA VAL A 145 8.74 6.77 -2.52
C VAL A 145 10.12 6.33 -2.02
N PRO A 146 10.80 5.34 -2.63
CA PRO A 146 12.20 5.04 -2.30
C PRO A 146 13.12 6.25 -2.37
N ALA A 147 13.10 7.02 -3.46
CA ALA A 147 13.90 8.22 -3.61
C ALA A 147 13.66 9.24 -2.48
N LEU A 148 12.39 9.44 -2.13
CA LEU A 148 12.01 10.38 -1.09
C LEU A 148 12.51 9.95 0.30
N VAL A 149 12.44 8.68 0.66
CA VAL A 149 12.81 8.22 2.00
C VAL A 149 14.29 7.91 2.15
N LEU A 150 14.98 7.45 1.10
CA LEU A 150 16.39 7.09 1.14
C LEU A 150 17.31 8.30 1.02
N ASP A 151 17.03 9.20 0.08
CA ASP A 151 17.97 10.28 -0.30
C ASP A 151 17.70 11.61 0.37
N SER A 152 16.75 11.66 1.31
CA SER A 152 16.42 12.92 2.00
C SER A 152 16.00 14.07 1.06
N ALA A 153 15.53 13.75 -0.12
CA ALA A 153 15.16 14.69 -1.16
C ALA A 153 13.84 15.42 -0.88
N THR A 154 13.69 16.60 -1.44
CA THR A 154 12.38 17.24 -1.62
C THR A 154 11.56 16.45 -2.64
N LEU A 155 10.22 16.65 -2.68
CA LEU A 155 9.40 15.92 -3.63
C LEU A 155 9.81 16.12 -5.10
N PRO A 156 10.11 17.35 -5.58
CA PRO A 156 10.60 17.55 -6.95
C PRO A 156 11.93 16.82 -7.23
N GLU A 157 12.87 16.82 -6.28
CA GLU A 157 14.13 16.09 -6.42
C GLU A 157 13.92 14.57 -6.45
N ALA A 158 13.01 14.05 -5.60
CA ALA A 158 12.66 12.64 -5.58
C ALA A 158 12.02 12.19 -6.92
N VAL A 159 11.19 13.05 -7.52
CA VAL A 159 10.63 12.83 -8.87
C VAL A 159 11.74 12.81 -9.92
N GLY A 160 12.65 13.79 -9.87
CA GLY A 160 13.78 13.87 -10.80
C GLY A 160 14.71 12.65 -10.70
N ARG A 161 14.94 12.12 -9.49
CA ARG A 161 15.74 10.89 -9.27
C ARG A 161 14.99 9.65 -9.74
N ALA A 162 13.71 9.53 -9.40
CA ALA A 162 12.89 8.41 -9.83
C ALA A 162 12.84 8.28 -11.36
N ASN A 163 12.83 9.40 -12.09
CA ASN A 163 12.82 9.42 -13.55
C ASN A 163 14.12 8.89 -14.18
N ARG A 164 15.21 8.80 -13.43
CA ARG A 164 16.48 8.22 -13.91
C ARG A 164 16.51 6.71 -13.76
N VAL A 165 15.66 6.16 -12.89
CA VAL A 165 15.64 4.72 -12.64
C VAL A 165 15.11 3.98 -13.85
N THR A 166 15.88 3.03 -14.35
CA THR A 166 15.48 2.16 -15.45
C THR A 166 14.71 0.95 -14.90
N PRO A 167 13.39 0.85 -15.11
CA PRO A 167 12.61 -0.25 -14.55
C PRO A 167 13.07 -1.60 -15.11
N THR A 168 13.74 -2.40 -14.30
CA THR A 168 14.06 -3.78 -14.65
C THR A 168 12.81 -4.65 -14.58
N GLY A 169 12.47 -5.35 -15.65
CA GLY A 169 11.26 -6.18 -15.73
C GLY A 169 11.24 -7.30 -14.69
N GLY A 170 10.09 -7.50 -14.06
CA GLY A 170 9.88 -8.55 -13.03
C GLY A 170 8.79 -8.22 -12.03
N ARG A 171 8.46 -6.93 -11.86
CA ARG A 171 7.44 -6.45 -10.92
C ARG A 171 6.08 -7.13 -11.10
N GLU A 172 5.61 -7.15 -12.34
CA GLU A 172 4.28 -7.69 -12.65
C GLU A 172 4.16 -9.17 -12.30
N ARG A 173 5.22 -9.95 -12.53
CA ARG A 173 5.22 -11.39 -12.23
C ARG A 173 5.15 -11.66 -10.73
N VAL A 174 5.89 -10.89 -9.91
CA VAL A 174 5.87 -11.05 -8.45
C VAL A 174 4.54 -10.59 -7.87
N ALA A 175 4.02 -9.43 -8.31
CA ALA A 175 2.74 -8.91 -7.85
C ALA A 175 1.57 -9.82 -8.24
N VAL A 176 1.52 -10.27 -9.49
CA VAL A 176 0.46 -11.18 -9.98
C VAL A 176 0.54 -12.54 -9.28
N ALA A 177 1.74 -13.11 -9.09
CA ALA A 177 1.90 -14.38 -8.42
C ALA A 177 1.48 -14.32 -6.95
N SER A 178 1.85 -13.25 -6.23
CA SER A 178 1.49 -13.10 -4.80
C SER A 178 0.01 -12.79 -4.61
N LEU A 179 -0.60 -11.95 -5.45
CA LEU A 179 -2.05 -11.73 -5.44
C LEU A 179 -2.82 -13.01 -5.80
N GLY A 180 -2.37 -13.74 -6.81
CA GLY A 180 -2.97 -15.01 -7.20
C GLY A 180 -2.93 -16.03 -6.07
N LEU A 181 -1.77 -16.19 -5.42
CA LEU A 181 -1.63 -17.08 -4.26
C LEU A 181 -2.53 -16.65 -3.10
N THR A 182 -2.59 -15.36 -2.80
CA THR A 182 -3.47 -14.82 -1.75
C THR A 182 -4.95 -15.12 -2.04
N ALA A 183 -5.38 -14.90 -3.29
CA ALA A 183 -6.75 -15.19 -3.70
C ALA A 183 -7.08 -16.69 -3.58
N VAL A 184 -6.19 -17.56 -4.03
CA VAL A 184 -6.36 -19.03 -3.92
C VAL A 184 -6.44 -19.46 -2.46
N LEU A 185 -5.58 -18.94 -1.59
CA LEU A 185 -5.60 -19.26 -0.15
C LEU A 185 -6.89 -18.75 0.52
N ALA A 186 -7.33 -17.54 0.20
CA ALA A 186 -8.56 -16.98 0.77
C ALA A 186 -9.80 -17.78 0.32
N VAL A 187 -9.90 -18.09 -0.97
CA VAL A 187 -11.01 -18.88 -1.52
C VAL A 187 -10.98 -20.31 -0.99
N GLY A 188 -9.79 -20.93 -0.91
CA GLY A 188 -9.62 -22.28 -0.35
C GLY A 188 -10.01 -22.34 1.13
N THR A 189 -9.65 -21.33 1.92
CA THR A 189 -10.01 -21.25 3.34
C THR A 189 -11.52 -21.07 3.52
N PHE A 190 -12.15 -20.23 2.68
CA PHE A 190 -13.60 -20.04 2.71
C PHE A 190 -14.35 -21.30 2.26
N GLY A 191 -13.99 -21.86 1.10
CA GLY A 191 -14.67 -23.02 0.52
C GLY A 191 -14.48 -24.28 1.36
N GLY A 192 -13.27 -24.57 1.83
CA GLY A 192 -12.97 -25.71 2.68
C GLY A 192 -13.64 -25.61 4.06
N GLY A 193 -13.60 -24.42 4.68
CA GLY A 193 -14.21 -24.19 5.97
C GLY A 193 -15.74 -24.22 5.95
N SER A 194 -16.36 -23.62 4.92
CA SER A 194 -17.82 -23.59 4.78
C SER A 194 -18.42 -24.99 4.49
N ALA A 195 -17.63 -25.88 3.91
CA ALA A 195 -18.04 -27.26 3.67
C ALA A 195 -18.04 -28.13 4.95
N ILE A 196 -17.26 -27.73 5.98
CA ILE A 196 -17.08 -28.49 7.22
C ILE A 196 -18.04 -28.00 8.31
N ASP A 197 -18.18 -26.69 8.46
CA ASP A 197 -18.94 -26.06 9.56
C ASP A 197 -19.87 -24.97 9.01
N GLY A 198 -21.15 -25.06 9.09
CA GLY A 198 -22.12 -24.02 8.70
C GLY A 198 -22.03 -22.72 9.54
N THR A 199 -20.87 -22.40 10.10
CA THR A 199 -20.59 -21.24 10.97
C THR A 199 -19.96 -20.07 10.20
N THR A 200 -19.94 -18.89 10.80
CA THR A 200 -19.28 -17.67 10.22
C THR A 200 -17.76 -17.71 10.30
N TRP A 201 -17.18 -18.69 10.99
CA TRP A 201 -15.75 -18.81 11.23
C TRP A 201 -14.90 -18.91 9.94
N PRO A 202 -15.29 -19.68 8.91
CA PRO A 202 -14.53 -19.74 7.66
C PRO A 202 -14.43 -18.40 6.93
N LEU A 203 -15.46 -17.56 7.03
CA LEU A 203 -15.43 -16.21 6.46
C LEU A 203 -14.39 -15.35 7.17
N VAL A 204 -14.35 -15.38 8.51
CA VAL A 204 -13.37 -14.63 9.29
C VAL A 204 -11.96 -15.09 8.99
N ALA A 205 -11.73 -16.40 8.89
CA ALA A 205 -10.43 -16.96 8.53
C ALA A 205 -10.00 -16.57 7.10
N ALA A 206 -10.90 -16.63 6.13
CA ALA A 206 -10.62 -16.22 4.75
C ALA A 206 -10.27 -14.72 4.64
N LEU A 207 -10.99 -13.88 5.39
CA LEU A 207 -10.69 -12.44 5.45
C LEU A 207 -9.34 -12.17 6.11
N ALA A 208 -9.00 -12.87 7.19
CA ALA A 208 -7.69 -12.75 7.84
C ALA A 208 -6.55 -13.15 6.89
N VAL A 209 -6.72 -14.26 6.16
CA VAL A 209 -5.76 -14.71 5.12
C VAL A 209 -5.66 -13.67 4.01
N GLY A 210 -6.76 -13.09 3.55
CA GLY A 210 -6.79 -12.05 2.52
C GLY A 210 -6.04 -10.78 2.95
N ILE A 211 -6.29 -10.29 4.16
CA ILE A 211 -5.63 -9.11 4.72
C ILE A 211 -4.11 -9.34 4.88
N PHE A 212 -3.73 -10.48 5.47
CA PHE A 212 -2.33 -10.82 5.65
C PHE A 212 -1.61 -11.00 4.31
N GLY A 213 -2.22 -11.70 3.36
CA GLY A 213 -1.68 -11.88 2.03
C GLY A 213 -1.54 -10.55 1.27
N PHE A 214 -2.50 -9.63 1.40
CA PHE A 214 -2.39 -8.28 0.86
C PHE A 214 -1.19 -7.54 1.47
N ALA A 215 -1.05 -7.56 2.79
CA ALA A 215 0.05 -6.89 3.48
C ALA A 215 1.43 -7.44 3.05
N VAL A 216 1.57 -8.76 2.96
CA VAL A 216 2.80 -9.41 2.47
C VAL A 216 3.09 -9.03 1.03
N THR A 217 2.08 -9.05 0.15
CA THR A 217 2.24 -8.67 -1.26
C THR A 217 2.69 -7.22 -1.40
N ALA A 218 2.05 -6.32 -0.68
CA ALA A 218 2.39 -4.90 -0.70
C ALA A 218 3.77 -4.61 -0.07
N ALA A 219 4.17 -5.39 0.96
CA ALA A 219 5.52 -5.32 1.53
C ALA A 219 6.58 -5.78 0.54
N VAL A 220 6.34 -6.88 -0.17
CA VAL A 220 7.24 -7.40 -1.22
C VAL A 220 7.36 -6.41 -2.38
N ASP A 221 6.26 -5.76 -2.80
CA ASP A 221 6.29 -4.71 -3.82
C ASP A 221 7.12 -3.49 -3.35
N SER A 222 6.94 -3.06 -2.09
CA SER A 222 7.71 -1.96 -1.50
C SER A 222 9.20 -2.30 -1.41
N ALA A 223 9.54 -3.52 -1.00
CA ALA A 223 10.91 -4.01 -0.96
C ALA A 223 11.54 -4.10 -2.35
N TRP A 224 10.78 -4.58 -3.35
CA TRP A 224 11.25 -4.63 -4.72
C TRP A 224 11.56 -3.24 -5.29
N ARG A 225 10.69 -2.26 -5.03
CA ARG A 225 10.91 -0.86 -5.44
C ARG A 225 12.19 -0.29 -4.84
N ALA A 226 12.40 -0.55 -3.55
CA ALA A 226 13.60 -0.07 -2.86
C ALA A 226 14.87 -0.73 -3.38
N SER A 227 14.88 -2.07 -3.55
CA SER A 227 16.05 -2.77 -4.07
C SER A 227 16.38 -2.37 -5.51
N THR A 228 15.38 -2.22 -6.39
CA THR A 228 15.59 -1.76 -7.76
C THR A 228 16.12 -0.33 -7.81
N TYR A 229 15.63 0.54 -6.93
CA TYR A 229 16.11 1.92 -6.83
C TYR A 229 17.58 1.95 -6.41
N VAL A 230 17.97 1.17 -5.41
CA VAL A 230 19.35 1.08 -4.91
C VAL A 230 20.28 0.45 -5.93
N ASP A 231 19.84 -0.60 -6.64
CA ASP A 231 20.65 -1.26 -7.66
C ASP A 231 20.98 -0.33 -8.83
N ASP A 232 20.05 0.53 -9.24
CA ASP A 232 20.23 1.47 -10.34
C ASP A 232 21.03 2.72 -9.92
N ASP A 233 20.85 3.18 -8.66
CA ASP A 233 21.64 4.28 -8.07
C ASP A 233 23.05 3.80 -7.65
N GLY A 234 23.27 2.48 -7.63
CA GLY A 234 24.49 1.80 -7.19
C GLY A 234 25.73 2.00 -8.07
N ASP A 235 25.65 2.73 -9.18
CA ASP A 235 26.80 3.33 -9.85
C ASP A 235 27.45 4.47 -9.03
N GLY A 236 27.02 4.59 -7.80
CA GLY A 236 27.66 5.03 -6.54
C GLY A 236 28.60 6.21 -6.58
N GLU A 237 28.32 7.27 -7.35
CA GLU A 237 29.10 8.52 -7.25
C GLU A 237 28.71 9.40 -6.03
N PHE A 238 27.59 9.12 -5.35
CA PHE A 238 27.05 10.01 -4.33
C PHE A 238 27.42 9.67 -2.88
N TYR A 239 28.12 8.56 -2.63
CA TYR A 239 28.49 8.14 -1.25
C TYR A 239 29.98 7.82 -1.06
N ARG A 240 30.87 8.39 -1.89
CA ARG A 240 32.32 8.41 -1.61
C ARG A 240 32.76 9.69 -0.92
#